data_034e982d7ab95dc4bab21cb79b36f44d
#
_entry.id   034e982d7ab95dc4bab21cb79b36f44d
#
_cell.length_a   1.000
_cell.length_b   1.000
_cell.length_c   1.000
_cell.angle_alpha   90.00
_cell.angle_beta   90.00
_cell.angle_gamma   90.00
#
_symmetry.space_group_name_H-M   'P 1'
#
loop_
_entity.id
_entity.type
_entity.pdbx_description
1 polymer ?
#
loop_
_entity_poly.entity_id
_entity_poly.type
_entity_poly.pdbx_seq_one_letter_code
_entity_poly.pdbx_strand_id
1 'polypeptide(L)'
;MARTKQETTELAPDVTLNPELISSQNLMAVVSSHMTDERDLLNQLLGQAQMAEAFGKFSQTVWSSKLAFVKENKLYQSLKGKKGPNGLELQGTWVEFCSLLGVSDEKANQDIANLTAFGEEALESMSRMGIGYRELRQFRRLPEDQKSALIEVAKEGDKTALLELAEEMIAKHAREKEELKTDLEI
;
A
#
# COMPACT_ATOMS: atom_id res chain seq x y z
N MET A 1 -55.43 -18.07 -41.65
CA MET A 1 -54.42 -17.03 -41.87
C MET A 1 -54.12 -16.33 -40.52
N ALA A 2 -53.09 -16.73 -39.84
CA ALA A 2 -52.70 -16.16 -38.57
C ALA A 2 -51.56 -15.17 -38.83
N ARG A 3 -51.77 -13.92 -38.45
CA ARG A 3 -50.81 -12.82 -38.61
C ARG A 3 -49.90 -12.79 -37.35
N THR A 4 -48.64 -13.15 -37.50
CA THR A 4 -47.62 -13.07 -36.48
C THR A 4 -47.27 -11.60 -36.23
N LYS A 5 -47.46 -11.15 -34.99
CA LYS A 5 -47.07 -9.83 -34.50
C LYS A 5 -45.56 -9.85 -34.27
N GLN A 6 -44.81 -9.04 -34.99
CA GLN A 6 -43.39 -8.75 -34.69
C GLN A 6 -43.33 -7.85 -33.46
N GLU A 7 -42.74 -8.37 -32.38
CA GLU A 7 -42.27 -7.55 -31.26
C GLU A 7 -41.03 -6.77 -31.69
N THR A 8 -41.17 -5.48 -31.74
CA THR A 8 -40.04 -4.54 -31.84
C THR A 8 -39.33 -4.54 -30.51
N THR A 9 -38.14 -5.15 -30.48
CA THR A 9 -37.21 -5.01 -29.34
C THR A 9 -36.75 -3.55 -29.28
N GLU A 10 -37.22 -2.81 -28.28
CA GLU A 10 -36.67 -1.50 -27.96
C GLU A 10 -35.20 -1.67 -27.61
N LEU A 11 -34.31 -1.06 -28.38
CA LEU A 11 -32.90 -0.92 -28.09
C LEU A 11 -32.77 -0.07 -26.81
N ALA A 12 -32.16 -0.66 -25.79
CA ALA A 12 -31.80 0.06 -24.58
C ALA A 12 -30.95 1.31 -24.92
N PRO A 13 -31.14 2.42 -24.19
CA PRO A 13 -30.39 3.65 -24.46
C PRO A 13 -28.89 3.38 -24.41
N ASP A 14 -28.20 3.88 -25.42
CA ASP A 14 -26.74 3.83 -25.57
C ASP A 14 -26.10 4.53 -24.35
N VAL A 15 -25.74 3.74 -23.37
CA VAL A 15 -25.00 4.23 -22.18
C VAL A 15 -23.60 4.54 -22.66
N THR A 16 -23.31 5.80 -22.91
CA THR A 16 -21.96 6.28 -23.17
C THR A 16 -21.10 6.03 -21.93
N LEU A 17 -20.42 4.90 -21.93
CA LEU A 17 -19.47 4.55 -20.89
C LEU A 17 -18.35 5.59 -20.86
N ASN A 18 -18.01 6.07 -19.64
CA ASN A 18 -16.93 7.01 -19.44
C ASN A 18 -15.63 6.46 -20.08
N PRO A 19 -14.94 7.22 -20.96
CA PRO A 19 -13.73 6.77 -21.66
C PRO A 19 -12.63 6.29 -20.71
N GLU A 20 -12.55 6.86 -19.52
CA GLU A 20 -11.60 6.43 -18.47
C GLU A 20 -11.94 5.03 -17.91
N LEU A 21 -13.22 4.70 -17.80
CA LEU A 21 -13.69 3.38 -17.36
C LEU A 21 -13.39 2.30 -18.41
N ILE A 22 -13.59 2.62 -19.69
CA ILE A 22 -13.26 1.73 -20.81
C ILE A 22 -11.76 1.49 -20.88
N SER A 23 -10.95 2.53 -20.71
CA SER A 23 -9.50 2.43 -20.66
C SER A 23 -9.03 1.55 -19.51
N SER A 24 -9.62 1.69 -18.33
CA SER A 24 -9.32 0.89 -17.15
C SER A 24 -9.73 -0.58 -17.32
N GLN A 25 -10.89 -0.85 -17.91
CA GLN A 25 -11.37 -2.21 -18.18
C GLN A 25 -10.54 -2.91 -19.25
N ASN A 26 -10.13 -2.20 -20.30
CA ASN A 26 -9.26 -2.75 -21.34
C ASN A 26 -7.88 -3.08 -20.78
N LEU A 27 -7.33 -2.25 -19.90
CA LEU A 27 -6.06 -2.51 -19.24
C LEU A 27 -6.16 -3.75 -18.32
N MET A 28 -7.25 -3.90 -17.58
CA MET A 28 -7.52 -5.09 -16.76
C MET A 28 -7.68 -6.35 -17.60
N ALA A 29 -8.34 -6.27 -18.75
CA ALA A 29 -8.52 -7.40 -19.66
C ALA A 29 -7.18 -7.86 -20.27
N VAL A 30 -6.32 -6.91 -20.64
CA VAL A 30 -4.96 -7.23 -21.13
C VAL A 30 -4.11 -7.89 -20.04
N VAL A 31 -4.21 -7.43 -18.80
CA VAL A 31 -3.48 -8.02 -17.66
C VAL A 31 -4.02 -9.42 -17.35
N SER A 32 -5.33 -9.64 -17.39
CA SER A 32 -5.92 -10.95 -17.05
C SER A 32 -5.72 -12.02 -18.13
N SER A 33 -5.50 -11.66 -19.40
CA SER A 33 -5.31 -12.61 -20.49
C SER A 33 -3.95 -13.31 -20.52
N HIS A 34 -2.97 -12.86 -19.71
CA HIS A 34 -1.61 -13.41 -19.65
C HIS A 34 -1.32 -14.23 -18.40
N MET A 35 -2.35 -14.68 -17.67
CA MET A 35 -2.18 -15.31 -16.36
C MET A 35 -2.07 -16.84 -16.44
N THR A 36 -0.86 -17.41 -16.31
CA THR A 36 -0.67 -18.86 -16.17
C THR A 36 0.36 -19.35 -15.13
N ASP A 37 1.18 -18.49 -14.52
CA ASP A 37 2.21 -18.91 -13.56
C ASP A 37 2.46 -17.85 -12.45
N GLU A 38 3.28 -18.17 -11.43
CA GLU A 38 3.75 -17.22 -10.41
C GLU A 38 4.30 -15.92 -11.00
N ARG A 39 4.84 -15.98 -12.21
CA ARG A 39 5.31 -14.83 -13.00
C ARG A 39 4.17 -13.89 -13.36
N ASP A 40 2.99 -14.45 -13.65
CA ASP A 40 1.81 -13.67 -14.02
C ASP A 40 1.17 -13.03 -12.81
N LEU A 41 1.24 -13.67 -11.64
CA LEU A 41 0.83 -13.05 -10.39
C LEU A 41 1.69 -11.82 -10.07
N LEU A 42 3.01 -11.90 -10.26
CA LEU A 42 3.87 -10.72 -10.06
C LEU A 42 3.57 -9.61 -11.04
N ASN A 43 3.40 -9.93 -12.34
CA ASN A 43 3.06 -8.94 -13.34
C ASN A 43 1.70 -8.29 -13.05
N GLN A 44 0.73 -9.08 -12.58
CA GLN A 44 -0.57 -8.56 -12.14
C GLN A 44 -0.44 -7.62 -10.93
N LEU A 45 0.31 -8.01 -9.92
CA LEU A 45 0.53 -7.19 -8.72
C LEU A 45 1.31 -5.91 -9.07
N LEU A 46 2.30 -6.00 -9.95
CA LEU A 46 3.04 -4.85 -10.45
C LEU A 46 2.11 -3.90 -11.23
N GLY A 47 1.29 -4.44 -12.13
CA GLY A 47 0.31 -3.67 -12.88
C GLY A 47 -0.73 -3.01 -11.98
N GLN A 48 -1.26 -3.73 -10.99
CA GLN A 48 -2.19 -3.19 -10.00
C GLN A 48 -1.56 -2.09 -9.15
N ALA A 49 -0.31 -2.25 -8.74
CA ALA A 49 0.42 -1.26 -7.97
C ALA A 49 0.69 0.01 -8.79
N GLN A 50 1.09 -0.14 -10.05
CA GLN A 50 1.27 0.99 -10.97
C GLN A 50 -0.05 1.71 -11.28
N MET A 51 -1.14 0.97 -11.45
CA MET A 51 -2.49 1.57 -11.61
C MET A 51 -2.90 2.32 -10.35
N ALA A 52 -2.66 1.74 -9.15
CA ALA A 52 -2.96 2.39 -7.89
C ALA A 52 -2.25 3.73 -7.75
N GLU A 53 -0.98 3.80 -8.14
CA GLU A 53 -0.22 5.04 -8.16
C GLU A 53 -0.77 6.04 -9.18
N ALA A 54 -1.05 5.60 -10.41
CA ALA A 54 -1.54 6.46 -11.51
C ALA A 54 -2.92 7.07 -11.21
N PHE A 55 -3.80 6.35 -10.53
CA PHE A 55 -5.14 6.86 -10.24
C PHE A 55 -5.23 7.67 -8.95
N GLY A 56 -4.18 7.73 -8.12
CA GLY A 56 -4.15 8.51 -6.87
C GLY A 56 -5.30 8.19 -5.90
N LYS A 57 -6.04 7.12 -6.15
CA LYS A 57 -7.26 6.74 -5.42
C LYS A 57 -7.07 5.61 -4.42
N PHE A 58 -5.89 4.99 -4.38
CA PHE A 58 -5.62 3.92 -3.44
C PHE A 58 -5.00 4.50 -2.18
N SER A 59 -5.51 4.05 -1.04
CA SER A 59 -4.92 4.44 0.23
C SER A 59 -3.46 3.95 0.31
N GLN A 60 -2.65 4.68 1.05
CA GLN A 60 -1.27 4.30 1.34
C GLN A 60 -1.18 2.89 1.94
N THR A 61 -2.23 2.47 2.64
CA THR A 61 -2.35 1.15 3.28
C THR A 61 -2.46 0.03 2.25
N VAL A 62 -3.27 0.19 1.20
CA VAL A 62 -3.39 -0.80 0.12
C VAL A 62 -2.07 -0.97 -0.62
N TRP A 63 -1.38 0.15 -0.91
CA TRP A 63 -0.04 0.14 -1.49
C TRP A 63 0.94 -0.64 -0.63
N SER A 64 1.04 -0.30 0.64
CA SER A 64 1.94 -0.94 1.60
C SER A 64 1.64 -2.42 1.78
N SER A 65 0.37 -2.82 1.79
CA SER A 65 -0.07 -4.22 1.87
C SER A 65 0.39 -5.04 0.65
N LYS A 66 0.27 -4.47 -0.56
CA LYS A 66 0.79 -5.12 -1.78
C LYS A 66 2.31 -5.26 -1.78
N LEU A 67 3.02 -4.22 -1.36
CA LEU A 67 4.48 -4.27 -1.21
C LEU A 67 4.91 -5.31 -0.18
N ALA A 68 4.23 -5.38 0.97
CA ALA A 68 4.50 -6.36 2.00
C ALA A 68 4.33 -7.79 1.45
N PHE A 69 3.22 -8.06 0.79
CA PHE A 69 2.94 -9.36 0.18
C PHE A 69 4.03 -9.78 -0.82
N VAL A 70 4.43 -8.89 -1.74
CA VAL A 70 5.49 -9.17 -2.72
C VAL A 70 6.82 -9.44 -2.03
N LYS A 71 7.14 -8.69 -0.97
CA LYS A 71 8.40 -8.82 -0.24
C LYS A 71 8.48 -10.11 0.57
N GLU A 72 7.45 -10.42 1.34
CA GLU A 72 7.37 -11.62 2.19
C GLU A 72 7.43 -12.90 1.37
N ASN A 73 6.71 -12.94 0.25
CA ASN A 73 6.69 -14.10 -0.66
C ASN A 73 7.84 -14.08 -1.67
N LYS A 74 8.75 -13.09 -1.61
CA LYS A 74 9.90 -12.95 -2.51
C LYS A 74 9.55 -12.98 -4.00
N LEU A 75 8.35 -12.52 -4.35
CA LEU A 75 7.84 -12.58 -5.74
C LEU A 75 8.69 -11.77 -6.72
N TYR A 76 9.39 -10.73 -6.23
CA TYR A 76 10.35 -9.96 -7.03
C TYR A 76 11.48 -10.81 -7.63
N GLN A 77 11.79 -11.99 -7.06
CA GLN A 77 12.82 -12.88 -7.60
C GLN A 77 12.45 -13.44 -8.99
N SER A 78 11.16 -13.51 -9.33
CA SER A 78 10.70 -13.93 -10.66
C SER A 78 11.02 -12.93 -11.78
N LEU A 79 11.52 -11.74 -11.44
CA LEU A 79 12.08 -10.77 -12.40
C LEU A 79 13.46 -11.20 -12.93
N LYS A 80 14.15 -12.13 -12.28
CA LYS A 80 15.48 -12.58 -12.70
C LYS A 80 15.48 -13.08 -14.14
N GLY A 81 16.42 -12.59 -14.93
CA GLY A 81 16.55 -12.94 -16.34
C GLY A 81 15.60 -12.17 -17.28
N LYS A 82 14.70 -11.33 -16.75
CA LYS A 82 13.86 -10.46 -17.58
C LYS A 82 14.60 -9.16 -17.93
N LYS A 83 14.24 -8.56 -19.06
CA LYS A 83 14.78 -7.26 -19.46
C LYS A 83 14.02 -6.13 -18.78
N GLY A 84 14.73 -5.26 -18.13
CA GLY A 84 14.19 -4.02 -17.56
C GLY A 84 13.90 -2.95 -18.62
N PRO A 85 13.31 -1.80 -18.23
CA PRO A 85 13.00 -0.70 -19.15
C PRO A 85 14.23 -0.13 -19.88
N ASN A 86 15.40 -0.25 -19.28
CA ASN A 86 16.69 0.15 -19.85
C ASN A 86 17.33 -0.92 -20.76
N GLY A 87 16.65 -2.02 -21.02
CA GLY A 87 17.14 -3.14 -21.83
C GLY A 87 18.14 -4.07 -21.14
N LEU A 88 18.55 -3.76 -19.90
CA LEU A 88 19.44 -4.59 -19.09
C LEU A 88 18.67 -5.73 -18.43
N GLU A 89 19.36 -6.85 -18.21
CA GLU A 89 18.80 -8.01 -17.52
C GLU A 89 18.69 -7.75 -16.01
N LEU A 90 17.52 -8.01 -15.45
CA LEU A 90 17.24 -7.87 -14.04
C LEU A 90 17.79 -9.05 -13.25
N GLN A 91 18.29 -8.76 -12.05
CA GLN A 91 18.80 -9.78 -11.13
C GLN A 91 17.71 -10.36 -10.21
N GLY A 92 16.52 -9.77 -10.21
CA GLY A 92 15.41 -10.17 -9.35
C GLY A 92 15.64 -9.75 -7.90
N THR A 93 16.10 -8.52 -7.68
CA THR A 93 16.31 -7.95 -6.36
C THR A 93 15.14 -7.09 -5.92
N TRP A 94 14.97 -6.91 -4.61
CA TRP A 94 13.97 -6.01 -4.05
C TRP A 94 14.15 -4.55 -4.51
N VAL A 95 15.40 -4.10 -4.59
CA VAL A 95 15.76 -2.76 -5.06
C VAL A 95 15.30 -2.53 -6.50
N GLU A 96 15.57 -3.49 -7.39
CA GLU A 96 15.12 -3.42 -8.80
C GLU A 96 13.59 -3.39 -8.90
N PHE A 97 12.90 -4.22 -8.11
CA PHE A 97 11.43 -4.20 -8.07
C PHE A 97 10.89 -2.84 -7.65
N CYS A 98 11.41 -2.25 -6.57
CA CYS A 98 11.02 -0.91 -6.13
C CYS A 98 11.33 0.16 -7.19
N SER A 99 12.49 0.06 -7.83
CA SER A 99 12.88 0.96 -8.92
C SER A 99 11.92 0.89 -10.11
N LEU A 100 11.44 -0.28 -10.48
CA LEU A 100 10.42 -0.45 -11.52
C LEU A 100 9.09 0.22 -11.17
N LEU A 101 8.77 0.33 -9.87
CA LEU A 101 7.60 1.04 -9.35
C LEU A 101 7.83 2.55 -9.20
N GLY A 102 9.05 3.06 -9.46
CA GLY A 102 9.39 4.47 -9.28
C GLY A 102 9.55 4.89 -7.82
N VAL A 103 9.75 3.95 -6.89
CA VAL A 103 9.96 4.23 -5.46
C VAL A 103 11.32 3.69 -5.01
N SER A 104 11.90 4.33 -3.97
CA SER A 104 13.09 3.78 -3.33
C SER A 104 12.72 2.56 -2.46
N ASP A 105 13.62 1.61 -2.36
CA ASP A 105 13.47 0.45 -1.47
C ASP A 105 13.39 0.87 0.00
N GLU A 106 14.07 1.95 0.38
CA GLU A 106 13.97 2.53 1.72
C GLU A 106 12.56 3.03 2.02
N LYS A 107 11.95 3.80 1.09
CA LYS A 107 10.56 4.25 1.25
C LYS A 107 9.60 3.07 1.32
N ALA A 108 9.73 2.10 0.42
CA ALA A 108 8.91 0.89 0.42
C ALA A 108 9.03 0.11 1.74
N ASN A 109 10.25 -0.02 2.28
CA ASN A 109 10.48 -0.67 3.56
C ASN A 109 9.87 0.09 4.74
N GLN A 110 9.90 1.43 4.72
CA GLN A 110 9.24 2.26 5.73
C GLN A 110 7.72 2.13 5.67
N ASP A 111 7.14 2.12 4.48
CA ASP A 111 5.70 1.94 4.28
C ASP A 111 5.23 0.58 4.81
N ILE A 112 5.96 -0.49 4.51
CA ILE A 112 5.69 -1.83 5.05
C ILE A 112 5.80 -1.83 6.59
N ALA A 113 6.86 -1.23 7.13
CA ALA A 113 7.07 -1.18 8.57
C ALA A 113 5.98 -0.39 9.31
N ASN A 114 5.46 0.69 8.69
CA ASN A 114 4.33 1.44 9.23
C ASN A 114 3.05 0.59 9.24
N LEU A 115 2.78 -0.12 8.14
CA LEU A 115 1.62 -1.02 8.04
C LEU A 115 1.69 -2.13 9.09
N THR A 116 2.85 -2.75 9.25
CA THR A 116 3.06 -3.83 10.23
C THR A 116 2.89 -3.33 11.66
N ALA A 117 3.33 -2.10 11.95
CA ALA A 117 3.29 -1.55 13.31
C ALA A 117 1.90 -1.06 13.73
N PHE A 118 1.11 -0.50 12.82
CA PHE A 118 -0.14 0.19 13.15
C PHE A 118 -1.39 -0.51 12.60
N GLY A 119 -1.24 -1.40 11.62
CA GLY A 119 -2.37 -2.00 10.90
C GLY A 119 -3.00 -1.03 9.89
N GLU A 120 -3.88 -1.55 9.05
CA GLU A 120 -4.46 -0.78 7.94
C GLU A 120 -5.34 0.37 8.42
N GLU A 121 -6.26 0.10 9.34
CA GLU A 121 -7.26 1.05 9.83
C GLU A 121 -6.64 2.26 10.52
N ALA A 122 -5.73 2.02 11.48
CA ALA A 122 -5.08 3.09 12.21
C ALA A 122 -4.14 3.91 11.31
N LEU A 123 -3.38 3.24 10.42
CA LEU A 123 -2.49 3.91 9.50
C LEU A 123 -3.24 4.80 8.50
N GLU A 124 -4.39 4.35 8.00
CA GLU A 124 -5.25 5.14 7.13
C GLU A 124 -5.83 6.35 7.86
N SER A 125 -6.29 6.17 9.09
CA SER A 125 -6.76 7.27 9.92
C SER A 125 -5.66 8.28 10.21
N MET A 126 -4.46 7.83 10.60
CA MET A 126 -3.29 8.69 10.80
C MET A 126 -2.92 9.46 9.52
N SER A 127 -2.98 8.81 8.36
CA SER A 127 -2.74 9.46 7.06
C SER A 127 -3.76 10.54 6.76
N ARG A 128 -5.04 10.28 7.00
CA ARG A 128 -6.13 11.28 6.85
C ARG A 128 -5.96 12.47 7.78
N MET A 129 -5.47 12.25 8.98
CA MET A 129 -5.14 13.30 9.95
C MET A 129 -3.87 14.09 9.59
N GLY A 130 -3.13 13.67 8.55
CA GLY A 130 -1.90 14.31 8.11
C GLY A 130 -0.70 13.99 9.02
N ILE A 131 -0.69 12.84 9.68
CA ILE A 131 0.47 12.33 10.40
C ILE A 131 1.51 11.89 9.37
N GLY A 132 2.68 12.49 9.43
CA GLY A 132 3.75 12.27 8.45
C GLY A 132 4.70 11.13 8.81
N TYR A 133 5.65 10.85 7.91
CA TYR A 133 6.65 9.81 8.10
C TYR A 133 7.52 10.00 9.34
N ARG A 134 7.79 11.25 9.72
CA ARG A 134 8.61 11.59 10.88
C ARG A 134 7.93 11.14 12.17
N GLU A 135 6.67 11.47 12.32
CA GLU A 135 5.83 11.11 13.46
C GLU A 135 5.65 9.59 13.52
N LEU A 136 5.26 8.95 12.41
CA LEU A 136 5.10 7.50 12.33
C LEU A 136 6.40 6.75 12.71
N ARG A 137 7.55 7.27 12.31
CA ARG A 137 8.86 6.69 12.69
C ARG A 137 9.14 6.80 14.19
N GLN A 138 8.70 7.87 14.83
CA GLN A 138 8.81 8.03 16.29
C GLN A 138 7.85 7.08 17.00
N PHE A 139 6.60 7.01 16.57
CA PHE A 139 5.58 6.13 17.15
C PHE A 139 5.96 4.64 17.06
N ARG A 140 6.57 4.21 15.96
CA ARG A 140 7.06 2.83 15.82
C ARG A 140 8.13 2.42 16.83
N ARG A 141 8.84 3.38 17.41
CA ARG A 141 9.90 3.12 18.41
C ARG A 141 9.39 2.96 19.82
N LEU A 142 8.13 3.26 20.05
CA LEU A 142 7.49 3.09 21.33
C LEU A 142 7.27 1.60 21.65
N PRO A 143 7.23 1.24 22.94
CA PRO A 143 6.83 -0.09 23.39
C PRO A 143 5.48 -0.52 22.84
N GLU A 144 5.21 -1.83 22.78
CA GLU A 144 4.02 -2.38 22.13
C GLU A 144 2.72 -1.94 22.79
N ASP A 145 2.70 -1.87 24.12
CA ASP A 145 1.57 -1.39 24.92
C ASP A 145 1.22 0.08 24.58
N GLN A 146 2.24 0.93 24.46
CA GLN A 146 2.08 2.32 24.09
C GLN A 146 1.62 2.49 22.62
N LYS A 147 2.16 1.68 21.70
CA LYS A 147 1.68 1.66 20.31
C LYS A 147 0.22 1.26 20.23
N SER A 148 -0.19 0.25 21.01
CA SER A 148 -1.59 -0.19 21.04
C SER A 148 -2.53 0.93 21.48
N ALA A 149 -2.16 1.72 22.48
CA ALA A 149 -2.93 2.87 22.91
C ALA A 149 -3.03 3.96 21.80
N LEU A 150 -1.93 4.23 21.10
CA LEU A 150 -1.94 5.17 19.96
C LEU A 150 -2.83 4.66 18.81
N ILE A 151 -2.83 3.36 18.55
CA ILE A 151 -3.68 2.74 17.53
C ILE A 151 -5.16 2.96 17.84
N GLU A 152 -5.57 2.76 19.08
CA GLU A 152 -6.97 2.97 19.49
C GLU A 152 -7.39 4.44 19.33
N VAL A 153 -6.59 5.39 19.80
CA VAL A 153 -6.89 6.82 19.63
C VAL A 153 -6.87 7.24 18.14
N ALA A 154 -5.97 6.65 17.35
CA ALA A 154 -5.94 6.91 15.91
C ALA A 154 -7.21 6.45 15.19
N LYS A 155 -7.81 5.33 15.60
CA LYS A 155 -9.07 4.84 15.04
C LYS A 155 -10.25 5.74 15.36
N GLU A 156 -10.24 6.41 16.51
CA GLU A 156 -11.24 7.41 16.88
C GLU A 156 -11.18 8.66 15.98
N GLY A 157 -10.03 8.92 15.35
CA GLY A 157 -9.84 10.01 14.39
C GLY A 157 -9.61 11.38 15.03
N ASP A 158 -9.32 11.44 16.33
CA ASP A 158 -8.96 12.68 17.02
C ASP A 158 -7.45 12.94 16.91
N LYS A 159 -7.10 13.87 16.03
CA LYS A 159 -5.71 14.27 15.80
C LYS A 159 -5.06 14.89 17.04
N THR A 160 -5.80 15.73 17.76
CA THR A 160 -5.27 16.45 18.92
C THR A 160 -4.95 15.47 20.04
N ALA A 161 -5.90 14.62 20.38
CA ALA A 161 -5.71 13.58 21.39
C ALA A 161 -4.56 12.62 21.01
N LEU A 162 -4.44 12.25 19.72
CA LEU A 162 -3.35 11.39 19.24
C LEU A 162 -1.98 12.04 19.43
N LEU A 163 -1.84 13.32 19.09
CA LEU A 163 -0.56 14.02 19.21
C LEU A 163 -0.17 14.24 20.67
N GLU A 164 -1.11 14.66 21.53
CA GLU A 164 -0.89 14.84 22.97
C GLU A 164 -0.45 13.53 23.64
N LEU A 165 -1.16 12.43 23.36
CA LEU A 165 -0.82 11.10 23.87
C LEU A 165 0.56 10.65 23.37
N ALA A 166 0.86 10.87 22.10
CA ALA A 166 2.15 10.50 21.52
C ALA A 166 3.30 11.28 22.15
N GLU A 167 3.14 12.59 22.37
CA GLU A 167 4.17 13.44 23.04
C GLU A 167 4.42 12.97 24.46
N GLU A 168 3.39 12.68 25.24
CA GLU A 168 3.51 12.15 26.59
C GLU A 168 4.28 10.82 26.61
N MET A 169 3.91 9.89 25.73
CA MET A 169 4.55 8.57 25.65
C MET A 169 6.01 8.65 25.20
N ILE A 170 6.31 9.49 24.21
CA ILE A 170 7.70 9.70 23.77
C ILE A 170 8.54 10.30 24.89
N ALA A 171 8.02 11.29 25.62
CA ALA A 171 8.71 11.90 26.75
C ALA A 171 8.95 10.89 27.89
N LYS A 172 7.95 10.07 28.21
CA LYS A 172 8.06 9.01 29.21
C LYS A 172 9.11 7.98 28.81
N HIS A 173 9.04 7.46 27.60
CA HIS A 173 10.00 6.48 27.09
C HIS A 173 11.44 7.03 27.05
N ALA A 174 11.62 8.30 26.73
CA ALA A 174 12.92 8.95 26.75
C ALA A 174 13.51 9.01 28.17
N ARG A 175 12.69 9.31 29.19
CA ARG A 175 13.10 9.33 30.60
C ARG A 175 13.50 7.95 31.09
N GLU A 176 12.64 6.94 30.85
CA GLU A 176 12.92 5.55 31.23
C GLU A 176 14.21 5.03 30.61
N LYS A 177 14.45 5.39 29.35
CA LYS A 177 15.70 5.01 28.66
C LYS A 177 16.94 5.69 29.25
N GLU A 178 16.83 6.92 29.71
CA GLU A 178 17.93 7.64 30.35
C GLU A 178 18.22 7.10 31.74
N GLU A 179 17.19 6.79 32.52
CA GLU A 179 17.31 6.14 33.84
C GLU A 179 18.01 4.78 33.70
N LEU A 180 17.60 3.94 32.75
CA LEU A 180 18.26 2.64 32.49
C LEU A 180 19.71 2.75 32.07
N LYS A 181 20.10 3.82 31.36
CA LYS A 181 21.51 4.04 31.02
C LYS A 181 22.32 4.43 32.22
N THR A 182 21.77 5.29 33.08
CA THR A 182 22.45 5.74 34.33
C THR A 182 22.66 4.57 35.26
N ASP A 183 21.72 3.64 35.36
CA ASP A 183 21.83 2.43 36.18
C ASP A 183 22.84 1.40 35.63
N LEU A 184 23.15 1.45 34.33
CA LEU A 184 24.11 0.56 33.67
C LEU A 184 25.57 1.11 33.76
N GLU A 185 25.73 2.39 34.02
CA GLU A 185 27.06 3.05 34.15
C GLU A 185 27.60 3.09 35.60
N ILE A 186 26.83 2.56 36.57
CA ILE A 186 27.23 2.36 37.97
C ILE A 186 27.72 0.93 38.19
#